data_8437c12723f12a9915d7b32b82688e9d
#
_entry.id   8437c12723f12a9915d7b32b82688e9d
#
_cell.length_a   1.000
_cell.length_b   1.000
_cell.length_c   1.000
_cell.angle_alpha   90.00
_cell.angle_beta   90.00
_cell.angle_gamma   90.00
#
_symmetry.space_group_name_H-M   'P 1'
#
loop_
_entity.id
_entity.type
_entity.pdbx_description
1 polymer ?
#
loop_
_entity_poly.entity_id
_entity_poly.type
_entity_poly.pdbx_seq_one_letter_code
_entity_poly.pdbx_strand_id
1 'polypeptide(L)'
;MQAKTQLIAHDKEVYDLAFAAGVHVFASVGADGSVRMFDLRSLEHSTIIYESNDVKGGLPLPLIRLGWNNQDPNYLATFSMDSNKVIILDIRVPSIPAATLSGHSQCVNAISWAPHSSRHICTAGDDNQALIWDLSTMPRRVEDPILAYYAESEVNQLQWSKTQPDWVAICFDKKLQILRV
;
A
#
# COMPACT_ATOMS: atom_id res chain seq x y z
N MET A 1 -27.93 -8.54 7.30
CA MET A 1 -26.65 -9.13 6.84
C MET A 1 -26.44 -10.45 7.55
N GLN A 2 -25.93 -11.47 6.87
CA GLN A 2 -25.63 -12.77 7.46
C GLN A 2 -24.17 -13.11 7.12
N ALA A 3 -23.37 -13.54 8.10
CA ALA A 3 -22.05 -14.08 7.86
C ALA A 3 -22.15 -15.36 7.03
N LYS A 4 -21.49 -15.41 5.89
CA LYS A 4 -21.50 -16.59 5.01
C LYS A 4 -20.33 -17.52 5.32
N THR A 5 -19.17 -16.96 5.67
CA THR A 5 -17.99 -17.71 6.05
C THR A 5 -17.09 -16.89 6.96
N GLN A 6 -16.22 -17.56 7.70
CA GLN A 6 -15.17 -16.97 8.51
C GLN A 6 -13.86 -17.69 8.16
N LEU A 7 -12.83 -16.93 7.88
CA LEU A 7 -11.51 -17.43 7.47
C LEU A 7 -10.48 -17.13 8.56
N ILE A 8 -9.59 -18.09 8.83
CA ILE A 8 -8.34 -17.81 9.52
C ILE A 8 -7.35 -17.35 8.45
N ALA A 9 -7.26 -16.04 8.27
CA ALA A 9 -6.52 -15.43 7.17
C ALA A 9 -5.01 -15.34 7.43
N HIS A 10 -4.59 -15.16 8.68
CA HIS A 10 -3.21 -14.96 9.10
C HIS A 10 -2.89 -15.69 10.39
N ASP A 11 -1.61 -15.83 10.70
CA ASP A 11 -1.14 -16.47 11.95
C ASP A 11 -1.16 -15.49 13.14
N LYS A 12 -1.40 -14.20 12.87
CA LYS A 12 -1.56 -13.11 13.84
C LYS A 12 -2.68 -12.16 13.40
N GLU A 13 -2.81 -11.01 14.06
CA GLU A 13 -3.85 -10.01 13.80
C GLU A 13 -3.83 -9.54 12.35
N VAL A 14 -5.01 -9.45 11.73
CA VAL A 14 -5.21 -8.87 10.40
C VAL A 14 -5.40 -7.36 10.56
N TYR A 15 -4.61 -6.58 9.84
CA TYR A 15 -4.65 -5.11 9.95
C TYR A 15 -5.38 -4.42 8.81
N ASP A 16 -5.29 -4.95 7.60
CA ASP A 16 -5.94 -4.32 6.44
C ASP A 16 -6.27 -5.34 5.37
N LEU A 17 -7.20 -4.96 4.50
CA LEU A 17 -7.59 -5.74 3.32
C LEU A 17 -8.00 -4.82 2.17
N ALA A 18 -7.78 -5.28 0.93
CA ALA A 18 -8.19 -4.57 -0.27
C ALA A 18 -8.67 -5.54 -1.34
N PHE A 19 -9.73 -5.14 -2.06
CA PHE A 19 -10.22 -5.88 -3.23
C PHE A 19 -9.51 -5.42 -4.50
N ALA A 20 -9.17 -6.36 -5.34
CA ALA A 20 -8.70 -6.07 -6.70
C ALA A 20 -9.87 -5.61 -7.58
N ALA A 21 -9.65 -4.59 -8.40
CA ALA A 21 -10.69 -4.09 -9.29
C ALA A 21 -11.05 -5.12 -10.37
N GLY A 22 -12.36 -5.33 -10.58
CA GLY A 22 -12.89 -6.15 -11.67
C GLY A 22 -12.68 -7.66 -11.58
N VAL A 23 -12.18 -8.18 -10.44
CA VAL A 23 -11.94 -9.62 -10.23
C VAL A 23 -12.45 -10.07 -8.86
N HIS A 24 -12.62 -11.39 -8.70
CA HIS A 24 -13.09 -12.00 -7.45
C HIS A 24 -11.96 -12.24 -6.44
N VAL A 25 -10.99 -11.33 -6.40
CA VAL A 25 -9.77 -11.48 -5.60
C VAL A 25 -9.66 -10.33 -4.61
N PHE A 26 -9.26 -10.65 -3.41
CA PHE A 26 -8.84 -9.68 -2.41
C PHE A 26 -7.54 -10.15 -1.73
N ALA A 27 -6.83 -9.23 -1.14
CA ALA A 27 -5.67 -9.53 -0.33
C ALA A 27 -5.81 -8.94 1.06
N SER A 28 -5.10 -9.51 2.02
CA SER A 28 -4.98 -9.01 3.39
C SER A 28 -3.53 -8.94 3.83
N VAL A 29 -3.28 -8.10 4.83
CA VAL A 29 -1.99 -7.95 5.51
C VAL A 29 -2.19 -8.02 7.01
N GLY A 30 -1.17 -8.45 7.73
CA GLY A 30 -1.28 -8.63 9.17
C GLY A 30 0.03 -8.53 9.94
N ALA A 31 -0.10 -8.76 11.25
CA ALA A 31 1.00 -8.72 12.20
C ALA A 31 2.03 -9.85 12.02
N ASP A 32 1.71 -10.86 11.22
CA ASP A 32 2.64 -11.92 10.83
C ASP A 32 3.62 -11.47 9.72
N GLY A 33 3.46 -10.24 9.20
CA GLY A 33 4.31 -9.66 8.15
C GLY A 33 4.05 -10.23 6.77
N SER A 34 2.93 -10.93 6.56
CA SER A 34 2.58 -11.53 5.26
C SER A 34 1.52 -10.75 4.51
N VAL A 35 1.55 -10.85 3.16
CA VAL A 35 0.46 -10.50 2.26
C VAL A 35 -0.14 -11.79 1.75
N ARG A 36 -1.42 -12.03 2.02
CA ARG A 36 -2.14 -13.23 1.58
C ARG A 36 -3.29 -12.84 0.64
N MET A 37 -3.39 -13.56 -0.46
CA MET A 37 -4.40 -13.36 -1.49
C MET A 37 -5.44 -14.48 -1.46
N PHE A 38 -6.70 -14.12 -1.64
CA PHE A 38 -7.86 -15.00 -1.62
C PHE A 38 -8.72 -14.80 -2.87
N ASP A 39 -9.34 -15.89 -3.34
CA ASP A 39 -10.34 -15.87 -4.39
C ASP A 39 -11.72 -16.17 -3.79
N LEU A 40 -12.70 -15.27 -3.97
CA LEU A 40 -14.08 -15.42 -3.48
C LEU A 40 -14.78 -16.68 -4.01
N ARG A 41 -14.29 -17.25 -5.11
CA ARG A 41 -14.83 -18.47 -5.70
C ARG A 41 -14.32 -19.74 -5.02
N SER A 42 -13.17 -19.63 -4.32
CA SER A 42 -12.51 -20.73 -3.60
C SER A 42 -11.78 -20.20 -2.38
N LEU A 43 -12.52 -19.97 -1.31
CA LEU A 43 -12.01 -19.39 -0.06
C LEU A 43 -11.28 -20.39 0.83
N GLU A 44 -11.19 -21.65 0.43
CA GLU A 44 -10.55 -22.72 1.23
C GLU A 44 -9.03 -22.58 1.28
N HIS A 45 -8.45 -21.86 0.31
CA HIS A 45 -7.01 -21.68 0.20
C HIS A 45 -6.65 -20.22 -0.02
N SER A 46 -5.54 -19.81 0.58
CA SER A 46 -4.89 -18.52 0.30
C SER A 46 -3.53 -18.73 -0.36
N THR A 47 -3.10 -17.73 -1.13
CA THR A 47 -1.75 -17.70 -1.68
C THR A 47 -0.95 -16.63 -0.96
N ILE A 48 0.22 -16.99 -0.42
CA ILE A 48 1.16 -16.02 0.15
C ILE A 48 1.85 -15.32 -1.02
N ILE A 49 1.64 -14.01 -1.13
CA ILE A 49 2.23 -13.16 -2.17
C ILE A 49 3.57 -12.60 -1.70
N TYR A 50 3.68 -12.31 -0.39
CA TYR A 50 4.88 -11.71 0.17
C TYR A 50 4.98 -11.99 1.66
N GLU A 51 6.20 -12.12 2.15
CA GLU A 51 6.54 -12.13 3.56
C GLU A 51 7.64 -11.10 3.81
N SER A 52 7.45 -10.28 4.84
CA SER A 52 8.40 -9.22 5.17
C SER A 52 9.76 -9.79 5.55
N ASN A 53 10.80 -9.33 4.87
CA ASN A 53 12.20 -9.62 5.22
C ASN A 53 12.73 -8.66 6.29
N ASP A 54 12.01 -7.57 6.57
CA ASP A 54 12.37 -6.64 7.63
C ASP A 54 12.04 -7.27 8.99
N VAL A 55 13.05 -7.39 9.85
CA VAL A 55 12.95 -8.12 11.11
C VAL A 55 13.34 -7.20 12.27
N LYS A 56 12.53 -7.16 13.32
CA LYS A 56 12.84 -6.47 14.57
C LYS A 56 12.69 -7.46 15.73
N GLY A 57 13.78 -7.66 16.48
CA GLY A 57 13.76 -8.62 17.58
C GLY A 57 13.56 -10.08 17.17
N GLY A 58 13.96 -10.46 15.96
CA GLY A 58 13.80 -11.82 15.43
C GLY A 58 12.42 -12.15 14.85
N LEU A 59 11.51 -11.16 14.80
CA LEU A 59 10.17 -11.33 14.23
C LEU A 59 9.98 -10.40 13.01
N PRO A 60 9.25 -10.83 11.98
CA PRO A 60 8.94 -9.99 10.83
C PRO A 60 8.15 -8.76 11.29
N LEU A 61 8.42 -7.61 10.66
CA LEU A 61 7.67 -6.38 10.92
C LEU A 61 6.24 -6.54 10.39
N PRO A 62 5.24 -6.15 11.20
CA PRO A 62 3.85 -6.16 10.77
C PRO A 62 3.61 -5.31 9.53
N LEU A 63 2.83 -5.81 8.58
CA LEU A 63 2.31 -5.02 7.46
C LEU A 63 0.98 -4.40 7.87
N ILE A 64 0.85 -3.08 7.75
CA ILE A 64 -0.25 -2.34 8.37
C ILE A 64 -1.26 -1.75 7.39
N ARG A 65 -0.90 -1.60 6.12
CA ARG A 65 -1.81 -1.09 5.08
C ARG A 65 -1.58 -1.81 3.77
N LEU A 66 -2.66 -1.87 2.99
CA LEU A 66 -2.67 -2.50 1.68
C LEU A 66 -3.46 -1.61 0.70
N GLY A 67 -2.87 -1.31 -0.45
CA GLY A 67 -3.55 -0.60 -1.53
C GLY A 67 -3.43 -1.36 -2.84
N TRP A 68 -4.56 -1.72 -3.46
CA TRP A 68 -4.55 -2.34 -4.78
C TRP A 68 -4.56 -1.28 -5.88
N ASN A 69 -3.77 -1.51 -6.93
CA ASN A 69 -3.78 -0.66 -8.11
C ASN A 69 -5.11 -0.83 -8.85
N ASN A 70 -5.86 0.26 -9.01
CA ASN A 70 -7.19 0.21 -9.62
C ASN A 70 -7.17 0.05 -11.14
N GLN A 71 -6.05 0.38 -11.78
CA GLN A 71 -5.88 0.34 -13.26
C GLN A 71 -5.15 -0.92 -13.72
N ASP A 72 -4.31 -1.50 -12.87
CA ASP A 72 -3.64 -2.77 -13.14
C ASP A 72 -3.73 -3.69 -11.92
N PRO A 73 -4.66 -4.66 -11.92
CA PRO A 73 -4.88 -5.55 -10.80
C PRO A 73 -3.71 -6.53 -10.51
N ASN A 74 -2.66 -6.50 -11.31
CA ASN A 74 -1.45 -7.27 -11.02
C ASN A 74 -0.57 -6.62 -9.95
N TYR A 75 -0.78 -5.32 -9.65
CA TYR A 75 0.05 -4.59 -8.70
C TYR A 75 -0.71 -4.20 -7.44
N LEU A 76 -0.05 -4.33 -6.31
CA LEU A 76 -0.50 -3.82 -5.03
C LEU A 76 0.67 -3.17 -4.27
N ALA A 77 0.36 -2.30 -3.32
CA ALA A 77 1.33 -1.63 -2.48
C ALA A 77 1.05 -1.92 -1.01
N THR A 78 2.10 -2.06 -0.23
CA THR A 78 2.03 -2.25 1.23
C THR A 78 3.24 -1.60 1.89
N PHE A 79 3.18 -1.42 3.20
CA PHE A 79 4.33 -1.02 4.01
C PHE A 79 4.24 -1.60 5.42
N SER A 80 5.42 -1.74 6.05
CA SER A 80 5.53 -2.26 7.40
C SER A 80 5.37 -1.16 8.45
N MET A 81 4.92 -1.55 9.62
CA MET A 81 4.95 -0.72 10.82
C MET A 81 6.40 -0.23 11.07
N ASP A 82 6.55 1.02 11.49
CA ASP A 82 7.85 1.66 11.77
C ASP A 82 8.83 1.66 10.57
N SER A 83 8.33 1.55 9.33
CA SER A 83 9.15 1.56 8.12
C SER A 83 8.98 2.85 7.33
N ASN A 84 10.07 3.33 6.76
CA ASN A 84 10.09 4.47 5.84
C ASN A 84 10.02 4.06 4.35
N LYS A 85 9.71 2.78 4.07
CA LYS A 85 9.66 2.22 2.73
C LYS A 85 8.26 1.77 2.36
N VAL A 86 7.91 1.93 1.09
CA VAL A 86 6.71 1.33 0.49
C VAL A 86 7.15 0.23 -0.47
N ILE A 87 6.49 -0.91 -0.38
CA ILE A 87 6.78 -2.11 -1.17
C ILE A 87 5.70 -2.24 -2.23
N ILE A 88 6.11 -2.31 -3.49
CA ILE A 88 5.24 -2.61 -4.62
C ILE A 88 5.40 -4.09 -4.97
N LEU A 89 4.30 -4.80 -5.02
CA LEU A 89 4.27 -6.23 -5.31
C LEU A 89 3.55 -6.49 -6.65
N ASP A 90 4.09 -7.44 -7.41
CA ASP A 90 3.43 -8.02 -8.58
C ASP A 90 2.92 -9.41 -8.20
N ILE A 91 1.61 -9.62 -8.23
CA ILE A 91 1.00 -10.91 -7.83
C ILE A 91 1.41 -12.08 -8.72
N ARG A 92 1.94 -11.82 -9.91
CA ARG A 92 2.45 -12.83 -10.85
C ARG A 92 3.85 -13.33 -10.48
N VAL A 93 4.58 -12.54 -9.66
CA VAL A 93 5.96 -12.84 -9.22
C VAL A 93 5.99 -12.75 -7.69
N PRO A 94 5.42 -13.74 -7.00
CA PRO A 94 5.36 -13.74 -5.54
C PRO A 94 6.75 -13.74 -4.89
N SER A 95 6.80 -13.29 -3.65
CA SER A 95 7.98 -13.23 -2.78
C SER A 95 9.05 -12.20 -3.15
N ILE A 96 8.98 -11.59 -4.33
CA ILE A 96 9.95 -10.61 -4.79
C ILE A 96 9.25 -9.26 -5.01
N PRO A 97 9.63 -8.18 -4.30
CA PRO A 97 9.11 -6.85 -4.59
C PRO A 97 9.41 -6.42 -6.03
N ALA A 98 8.41 -5.93 -6.74
CA ALA A 98 8.57 -5.32 -8.06
C ALA A 98 9.31 -3.97 -7.96
N ALA A 99 9.10 -3.23 -6.86
CA ALA A 99 9.86 -2.05 -6.50
C ALA A 99 9.79 -1.81 -4.98
N THR A 100 10.79 -1.05 -4.48
CA THR A 100 10.80 -0.51 -3.12
C THR A 100 11.02 0.99 -3.22
N LEU A 101 10.07 1.76 -2.71
CA LEU A 101 10.12 3.23 -2.72
C LEU A 101 10.77 3.68 -1.40
N SER A 102 11.88 4.39 -1.49
CA SER A 102 12.74 4.74 -0.34
C SER A 102 13.06 6.24 -0.36
N GLY A 103 12.04 7.11 -0.28
CA GLY A 103 12.21 8.57 -0.28
C GLY A 103 11.77 9.24 1.02
N HIS A 104 10.96 8.57 1.84
CA HIS A 104 10.63 9.06 3.16
C HIS A 104 11.80 8.91 4.11
N SER A 105 12.04 9.93 4.95
CA SER A 105 13.08 9.90 5.99
C SER A 105 12.58 9.35 7.33
N GLN A 106 11.25 9.27 7.52
CA GLN A 106 10.57 8.71 8.67
C GLN A 106 9.46 7.74 8.23
N CYS A 107 8.65 7.25 9.19
CA CYS A 107 7.65 6.22 8.92
C CYS A 107 6.61 6.65 7.90
N VAL A 108 6.21 5.72 7.05
CA VAL A 108 5.09 5.89 6.12
C VAL A 108 3.77 5.61 6.85
N ASN A 109 2.79 6.49 6.66
CA ASN A 109 1.46 6.39 7.27
C ASN A 109 0.35 6.03 6.29
N ALA A 110 0.51 6.43 5.02
CA ALA A 110 -0.54 6.25 4.03
C ALA A 110 -0.01 6.07 2.61
N ILE A 111 -0.81 5.37 1.80
CA ILE A 111 -0.60 5.16 0.36
C ILE A 111 -1.93 5.32 -0.37
N SER A 112 -1.88 5.85 -1.59
CA SER A 112 -3.03 5.91 -2.48
C SER A 112 -2.58 5.84 -3.94
N TRP A 113 -3.08 4.86 -4.67
CA TRP A 113 -2.85 4.77 -6.11
C TRP A 113 -3.62 5.86 -6.86
N ALA A 114 -3.02 6.39 -7.91
CA ALA A 114 -3.70 7.30 -8.82
C ALA A 114 -4.88 6.57 -9.50
N PRO A 115 -6.08 7.18 -9.52
CA PRO A 115 -7.27 6.49 -10.01
C PRO A 115 -7.29 6.26 -11.51
N HIS A 116 -6.51 7.04 -12.27
CA HIS A 116 -6.49 7.00 -13.75
C HIS A 116 -5.13 6.61 -14.33
N SER A 117 -4.21 6.18 -13.48
CA SER A 117 -2.88 5.73 -13.92
C SER A 117 -2.46 4.47 -13.16
N SER A 118 -2.02 3.46 -13.89
CA SER A 118 -1.41 2.26 -13.31
C SER A 118 0.02 2.48 -12.81
N ARG A 119 0.59 3.67 -13.04
CA ARG A 119 2.02 3.95 -12.82
C ARG A 119 2.29 4.95 -11.71
N HIS A 120 1.26 5.61 -11.17
CA HIS A 120 1.45 6.64 -10.17
C HIS A 120 0.86 6.24 -8.82
N ILE A 121 1.62 6.46 -7.78
CA ILE A 121 1.20 6.26 -6.39
C ILE A 121 1.63 7.47 -5.55
N CYS A 122 0.78 7.87 -4.62
CA CYS A 122 1.08 8.88 -3.62
C CYS A 122 1.31 8.21 -2.27
N THR A 123 2.32 8.66 -1.54
CA THR A 123 2.67 8.18 -0.20
C THR A 123 2.80 9.34 0.76
N ALA A 124 2.54 9.13 2.04
CA ALA A 124 2.68 10.17 3.08
C ALA A 124 3.27 9.57 4.36
N GLY A 125 3.96 10.39 5.13
CA GLY A 125 4.68 9.92 6.32
C GLY A 125 4.91 10.97 7.40
N ASP A 126 5.58 10.51 8.46
CA ASP A 126 5.94 11.31 9.64
C ASP A 126 7.01 12.37 9.35
N ASP A 127 7.64 12.31 8.19
CA ASP A 127 8.61 13.31 7.72
C ASP A 127 7.95 14.58 7.15
N ASN A 128 6.66 14.78 7.42
CA ASN A 128 5.85 15.90 6.96
C ASN A 128 5.69 15.96 5.43
N GLN A 129 5.92 14.87 4.73
CA GLN A 129 5.89 14.86 3.27
C GLN A 129 4.73 14.03 2.72
N ALA A 130 4.19 14.52 1.60
CA ALA A 130 3.42 13.71 0.65
C ALA A 130 4.20 13.64 -0.67
N LEU A 131 4.49 12.42 -1.13
CA LEU A 131 5.35 12.14 -2.28
C LEU A 131 4.56 11.45 -3.37
N ILE A 132 4.75 11.86 -4.64
CA ILE A 132 4.21 11.15 -5.80
C ILE A 132 5.34 10.47 -6.55
N TRP A 133 5.10 9.23 -6.90
CA TRP A 133 6.06 8.35 -7.56
C TRP A 133 5.56 7.96 -8.95
N ASP A 134 6.49 7.88 -9.92
CA ASP A 134 6.27 7.27 -11.23
C ASP A 134 6.95 5.90 -11.28
N LEU A 135 6.15 4.87 -11.44
CA LEU A 135 6.58 3.47 -11.51
C LEU A 135 6.83 2.99 -12.94
N SER A 136 6.87 3.89 -13.93
CA SER A 136 7.05 3.52 -15.35
C SER A 136 8.37 2.84 -15.65
N THR A 137 9.37 3.02 -14.79
CA THR A 137 10.70 2.39 -14.93
C THR A 137 10.75 0.95 -14.42
N MET A 138 9.73 0.47 -13.70
CA MET A 138 9.70 -0.91 -13.19
C MET A 138 9.91 -1.93 -14.33
N PRO A 139 10.67 -3.00 -14.08
CA PRO A 139 11.25 -3.44 -12.81
C PRO A 139 12.61 -2.80 -12.47
N ARG A 140 13.03 -1.74 -13.16
CA ARG A 140 14.21 -0.99 -12.75
C ARG A 140 13.92 -0.24 -11.46
N ARG A 141 14.98 0.11 -10.72
CA ARG A 141 14.86 0.86 -9.47
C ARG A 141 14.14 2.19 -9.70
N VAL A 142 13.14 2.46 -8.87
CA VAL A 142 12.51 3.77 -8.77
C VAL A 142 13.33 4.55 -7.74
N GLU A 143 14.05 5.58 -8.20
CA GLU A 143 15.04 6.27 -7.35
C GLU A 143 14.40 7.38 -6.52
N ASP A 144 13.72 8.32 -7.18
CA ASP A 144 13.20 9.53 -6.54
C ASP A 144 11.71 9.75 -6.85
N PRO A 145 10.97 10.41 -5.92
CA PRO A 145 9.62 10.86 -6.21
C PRO A 145 9.64 11.96 -7.28
N ILE A 146 8.62 11.99 -8.13
CA ILE A 146 8.47 13.01 -9.17
C ILE A 146 7.91 14.33 -8.62
N LEU A 147 7.15 14.28 -7.53
CA LEU A 147 6.62 15.46 -6.82
C LEU A 147 6.71 15.22 -5.31
N ALA A 148 6.96 16.32 -4.58
CA ALA A 148 6.97 16.34 -3.12
C ALA A 148 6.20 17.57 -2.63
N TYR A 149 5.32 17.36 -1.67
CA TYR A 149 4.67 18.42 -0.90
C TYR A 149 5.13 18.33 0.55
N TYR A 150 5.46 19.47 1.14
CA TYR A 150 5.90 19.59 2.54
C TYR A 150 4.78 20.20 3.37
N ALA A 151 4.22 19.42 4.28
CA ALA A 151 3.23 19.86 5.25
C ALA A 151 3.90 20.50 6.47
N GLU A 152 3.11 21.15 7.32
CA GLU A 152 3.60 21.76 8.57
C GLU A 152 3.87 20.74 9.69
N SER A 153 3.30 19.53 9.58
CA SER A 153 3.48 18.42 10.50
C SER A 153 3.30 17.08 9.80
N GLU A 154 3.47 16.00 10.56
CA GLU A 154 3.31 14.61 10.11
C GLU A 154 2.00 14.39 9.36
N VAL A 155 2.08 13.79 8.17
CA VAL A 155 0.90 13.51 7.36
C VAL A 155 0.35 12.13 7.73
N ASN A 156 -0.81 12.12 8.39
CA ASN A 156 -1.40 10.90 8.94
C ASN A 156 -2.14 10.06 7.89
N GLN A 157 -2.77 10.72 6.92
CA GLN A 157 -3.55 10.04 5.90
C GLN A 157 -3.61 10.86 4.61
N LEU A 158 -3.77 10.17 3.49
CA LEU A 158 -3.99 10.77 2.18
C LEU A 158 -5.01 9.98 1.38
N GLN A 159 -5.66 10.67 0.46
CA GLN A 159 -6.59 10.04 -0.47
C GLN A 159 -6.54 10.74 -1.82
N TRP A 160 -6.30 9.98 -2.88
CA TRP A 160 -6.45 10.48 -4.24
C TRP A 160 -7.92 10.47 -4.65
N SER A 161 -8.40 11.54 -5.26
CA SER A 161 -9.81 11.62 -5.70
C SER A 161 -10.07 10.68 -6.86
N LYS A 162 -11.06 9.80 -6.73
CA LYS A 162 -11.42 8.84 -7.79
C LYS A 162 -12.03 9.48 -9.03
N THR A 163 -12.68 10.62 -8.87
CA THR A 163 -13.41 11.31 -9.95
C THR A 163 -12.70 12.55 -10.47
N GLN A 164 -11.77 13.10 -9.69
CA GLN A 164 -11.00 14.28 -10.03
C GLN A 164 -9.51 13.94 -9.94
N PRO A 165 -8.89 13.45 -11.03
CA PRO A 165 -7.56 12.83 -10.98
C PRO A 165 -6.44 13.79 -10.59
N ASP A 166 -6.66 15.09 -10.75
CA ASP A 166 -5.68 16.13 -10.39
C ASP A 166 -5.71 16.52 -8.90
N TRP A 167 -6.52 15.81 -8.08
CA TRP A 167 -6.74 16.23 -6.70
C TRP A 167 -6.40 15.12 -5.70
N VAL A 168 -5.57 15.47 -4.72
CA VAL A 168 -5.20 14.66 -3.57
C VAL A 168 -5.57 15.41 -2.29
N ALA A 169 -6.23 14.74 -1.37
CA ALA A 169 -6.49 15.25 -0.02
C ALA A 169 -5.46 14.65 0.95
N ILE A 170 -4.91 15.47 1.83
CA ILE A 170 -4.05 15.05 2.94
C ILE A 170 -4.60 15.58 4.25
N CYS A 171 -4.33 14.86 5.35
CA CYS A 171 -4.63 15.36 6.69
C CYS A 171 -3.41 15.26 7.61
N PHE A 172 -3.21 16.33 8.35
CA PHE A 172 -2.13 16.48 9.32
C PHE A 172 -2.57 17.40 10.46
N ASP A 173 -2.13 17.13 11.67
CA ASP A 173 -2.58 17.83 12.87
C ASP A 173 -4.13 17.95 12.91
N LYS A 174 -4.66 19.16 12.93
CA LYS A 174 -6.10 19.51 12.91
C LYS A 174 -6.58 19.97 11.54
N LYS A 175 -5.76 19.80 10.51
CA LYS A 175 -5.96 20.36 9.16
C LYS A 175 -6.26 19.27 8.15
N LEU A 176 -7.10 19.61 7.19
CA LEU A 176 -7.27 18.90 5.94
C LEU A 176 -6.86 19.83 4.83
N GLN A 177 -6.01 19.36 3.94
CA GLN A 177 -5.53 20.16 2.82
C GLN A 177 -5.79 19.43 1.51
N ILE A 178 -6.19 20.22 0.50
CA ILE A 178 -6.42 19.73 -0.85
C ILE A 178 -5.27 20.20 -1.73
N LEU A 179 -4.63 19.25 -2.37
CA LEU A 179 -3.50 19.49 -3.28
C LEU A 179 -3.95 19.26 -4.72
N ARG A 180 -3.50 20.09 -5.63
CA ARG A 180 -3.59 19.84 -7.06
C ARG A 180 -2.25 19.31 -7.56
N VAL A 181 -2.30 18.18 -8.25
CA VAL A 181 -1.13 17.45 -8.75
C VAL A 181 -1.12 17.42 -10.27
#